data_5f959912618e31ec1d8645df5726b8e7
#
_entry.id   5f959912618e31ec1d8645df5726b8e7
#
_cell.length_a   1.000
_cell.length_b   1.000
_cell.length_c   1.000
_cell.angle_alpha   90.00
_cell.angle_beta   90.00
_cell.angle_gamma   90.00
#
_symmetry.space_group_name_H-M   'P 1'
#
loop_
_entity.id
_entity.type
_entity.pdbx_description
1 polymer ?
#
loop_
_entity_poly.entity_id
_entity_poly.type
_entity_poly.pdbx_seq_one_letter_code
_entity_poly.pdbx_strand_id
1 'polypeptide(L)'
;MEQARTSSDSVVSEFEGTILKNQDPFSYFMLVAFEASGLIRFAVLLFLWPVITLLNVFTYKNAALKLIIFVSTVGLREPEIESVARAVLPKFYMDDVSMDAWKVFSSCKKKVVVTRMPRVMVEMFAKEHLIADEVIGSELIVNRFGFVTGLIRETDIDQSVLNRVADLFVDGRPRIGLARPGKTISKTFLSLCEVHIHAPIPESYHHHTQQLELRPLPVIFHDGRLVKRPTPATALLILIWIPFGIILAALRIFLGSILPLWATPYVSKIFGGQIIVKGKPPQAPALGNSGVLFVCTHRTLMDPVVLSYVLGRSIPAVTYSISRLSEILSPIPTVRLTRIRDVDAAKIKQQLSKGDLVVCPEGTTCREPFLLRFSALFAELTDRIVPVAMNYRVGFFHATTARGWKGLDPIFFFMNPRPVYEVTFLNQLPVEATCSSGKSPHDVANYVQRILAATLGFECTNFTRKDKYRVLAGNDGTVSYLSFLDQLKKVVSTFEPFLH
;
A
#
# COMPACT_ATOMS: atom_id res chain seq x y z
N MET A 1 23.08 -36.21 -29.28
CA MET A 1 23.52 -35.07 -28.41
C MET A 1 22.38 -34.09 -28.07
N GLU A 2 21.14 -34.47 -28.22
CA GLU A 2 19.94 -33.61 -28.06
C GLU A 2 19.05 -34.01 -26.88
N GLN A 3 19.40 -35.09 -26.16
CA GLN A 3 18.62 -35.59 -25.01
C GLN A 3 19.09 -35.07 -23.64
N ALA A 4 20.11 -34.19 -23.57
CA ALA A 4 20.62 -33.62 -22.32
C ALA A 4 20.07 -32.20 -22.00
N ARG A 5 19.07 -31.69 -22.75
CA ARG A 5 18.51 -30.34 -22.59
C ARG A 5 17.18 -30.25 -21.80
N THR A 6 16.73 -31.31 -21.17
CA THR A 6 15.48 -31.36 -20.42
C THR A 6 15.64 -31.38 -18.90
N SER A 7 16.84 -31.22 -18.36
CA SER A 7 17.01 -30.85 -16.96
C SER A 7 16.56 -29.39 -16.85
N SER A 8 15.32 -29.19 -16.47
CA SER A 8 14.69 -27.88 -16.36
C SER A 8 15.52 -26.98 -15.45
N ASP A 9 15.93 -25.81 -15.96
CA ASP A 9 16.55 -24.75 -15.16
C ASP A 9 15.68 -24.44 -13.96
N SER A 10 16.02 -24.97 -12.80
CA SER A 10 15.28 -24.83 -11.56
C SER A 10 16.13 -24.15 -10.51
N VAL A 11 15.49 -23.31 -9.71
CA VAL A 11 16.14 -22.58 -8.61
C VAL A 11 15.36 -22.75 -7.32
N VAL A 12 16.09 -23.00 -6.24
CA VAL A 12 15.59 -22.94 -4.86
C VAL A 12 16.33 -21.81 -4.19
N SER A 13 15.61 -20.83 -3.70
CA SER A 13 16.21 -19.63 -3.08
C SER A 13 15.68 -19.38 -1.68
N GLU A 14 16.59 -19.07 -0.76
CA GLU A 14 16.21 -18.51 0.55
C GLU A 14 15.62 -17.12 0.35
N PHE A 15 14.52 -16.82 1.06
CA PHE A 15 13.84 -15.52 0.97
C PHE A 15 14.59 -14.46 1.77
N GLU A 16 14.76 -14.68 3.09
CA GLU A 16 15.39 -13.72 4.00
C GLU A 16 16.90 -13.70 3.81
N GLY A 17 17.42 -12.55 3.45
CA GLY A 17 18.86 -12.34 3.28
C GLY A 17 19.43 -12.86 1.97
N THR A 18 18.63 -13.33 1.03
CA THR A 18 19.04 -13.73 -0.30
C THR A 18 18.20 -13.01 -1.35
N ILE A 19 16.93 -13.38 -1.54
CA ILE A 19 16.00 -12.57 -2.35
C ILE A 19 15.77 -11.21 -1.70
N LEU A 20 15.52 -11.17 -0.39
CA LEU A 20 15.57 -9.94 0.38
C LEU A 20 17.00 -9.66 0.86
N LYS A 21 17.40 -8.40 0.84
CA LYS A 21 18.72 -7.96 1.37
C LYS A 21 18.83 -8.19 2.87
N ASN A 22 17.73 -7.94 3.59
CA ASN A 22 17.69 -8.07 5.04
C ASN A 22 17.50 -9.52 5.47
N GLN A 23 18.26 -9.94 6.48
CA GLN A 23 18.15 -11.27 7.07
C GLN A 23 17.20 -11.34 8.23
N ASP A 24 16.99 -10.19 8.93
CA ASP A 24 16.18 -10.14 10.13
C ASP A 24 14.71 -9.90 9.78
N PRO A 25 13.82 -10.86 10.02
CA PRO A 25 12.41 -10.72 9.74
C PRO A 25 11.66 -9.87 10.79
N PHE A 26 12.31 -9.42 11.88
CA PHE A 26 11.68 -8.73 12.99
C PHE A 26 10.76 -7.57 12.54
N SER A 27 11.24 -6.73 11.64
CA SER A 27 10.47 -5.59 11.17
C SER A 27 9.21 -5.95 10.37
N TYR A 28 9.17 -7.11 9.71
CA TYR A 28 7.97 -7.59 9.02
C TYR A 28 6.92 -8.11 10.02
N PHE A 29 7.36 -8.77 11.09
CA PHE A 29 6.47 -9.14 12.20
C PHE A 29 5.96 -7.93 12.96
N MET A 30 6.77 -6.88 13.11
CA MET A 30 6.31 -5.59 13.65
C MET A 30 5.20 -4.96 12.81
N LEU A 31 5.26 -5.08 11.47
CA LEU A 31 4.17 -4.66 10.58
C LEU A 31 2.90 -5.47 10.82
N VAL A 32 3.00 -6.80 10.92
CA VAL A 32 1.84 -7.65 11.24
C VAL A 32 1.26 -7.28 12.60
N ALA A 33 2.09 -7.11 13.62
CA ALA A 33 1.67 -6.73 14.96
C ALA A 33 0.91 -5.39 14.97
N PHE A 34 1.38 -4.39 14.21
CA PHE A 34 0.73 -3.08 14.12
C PHE A 34 -0.56 -3.11 13.31
N GLU A 35 -0.52 -3.69 12.10
CA GLU A 35 -1.59 -3.57 11.11
C GLU A 35 -2.75 -4.57 11.31
N ALA A 36 -2.50 -5.69 11.98
CA ALA A 36 -3.53 -6.68 12.28
C ALA A 36 -4.19 -6.47 13.65
N SER A 37 -3.46 -5.95 14.65
CA SER A 37 -3.97 -5.87 16.04
C SER A 37 -3.72 -4.55 16.75
N GLY A 38 -2.99 -3.62 16.15
CA GLY A 38 -2.75 -2.29 16.69
C GLY A 38 -1.60 -2.20 17.69
N LEU A 39 -1.62 -1.13 18.51
CA LEU A 39 -0.47 -0.65 19.27
C LEU A 39 0.01 -1.57 20.39
N ILE A 40 -0.86 -2.31 21.05
CA ILE A 40 -0.48 -3.11 22.24
C ILE A 40 0.52 -4.20 21.84
N ARG A 41 0.18 -4.99 20.83
CA ARG A 41 1.05 -6.07 20.33
C ARG A 41 2.35 -5.53 19.74
N PHE A 42 2.25 -4.41 19.02
CA PHE A 42 3.41 -3.69 18.50
C PHE A 42 4.36 -3.28 19.62
N ALA A 43 3.84 -2.71 20.72
CA ALA A 43 4.63 -2.33 21.91
C ALA A 43 5.25 -3.55 22.60
N VAL A 44 4.46 -4.61 22.84
CA VAL A 44 4.96 -5.84 23.47
C VAL A 44 6.10 -6.44 22.65
N LEU A 45 5.94 -6.55 21.33
CA LEU A 45 7.01 -7.10 20.47
C LEU A 45 8.27 -6.22 20.50
N LEU A 46 8.10 -4.89 20.52
CA LEU A 46 9.22 -3.95 20.65
C LEU A 46 9.96 -4.13 21.98
N PHE A 47 9.25 -4.21 23.10
CA PHE A 47 9.87 -4.39 24.43
C PHE A 47 10.53 -5.75 24.59
N LEU A 48 10.10 -6.77 23.85
CA LEU A 48 10.74 -8.08 23.81
C LEU A 48 11.97 -8.13 22.88
N TRP A 49 12.22 -7.10 22.08
CA TRP A 49 13.35 -7.07 21.15
C TRP A 49 14.73 -7.35 21.81
N PRO A 50 15.07 -6.82 23.00
CA PRO A 50 16.33 -7.17 23.66
C PRO A 50 16.44 -8.67 23.99
N VAL A 51 15.33 -9.29 24.45
CA VAL A 51 15.29 -10.73 24.74
C VAL A 51 15.47 -11.54 23.45
N ILE A 52 14.79 -11.15 22.37
CA ILE A 52 14.91 -11.77 21.04
C ILE A 52 16.35 -11.68 20.54
N THR A 53 16.98 -10.52 20.70
CA THR A 53 18.39 -10.32 20.31
C THR A 53 19.33 -11.21 21.14
N LEU A 54 19.11 -11.31 22.44
CA LEU A 54 19.87 -12.17 23.34
C LEU A 54 19.74 -13.65 22.92
N LEU A 55 18.53 -14.13 22.66
CA LEU A 55 18.29 -15.50 22.17
C LEU A 55 19.00 -15.78 20.83
N ASN A 56 19.07 -14.79 19.95
CA ASN A 56 19.81 -14.91 18.68
C ASN A 56 21.33 -15.00 18.90
N VAL A 57 21.88 -14.24 19.87
CA VAL A 57 23.34 -14.27 20.22
C VAL A 57 23.72 -15.60 20.81
N PHE A 58 22.92 -16.15 21.74
CA PHE A 58 23.18 -17.46 22.35
C PHE A 58 22.84 -18.66 21.49
N THR A 59 22.72 -18.49 20.17
CA THR A 59 22.45 -19.55 19.19
C THR A 59 21.05 -20.22 19.30
N TYR A 60 20.17 -19.70 20.12
CA TYR A 60 18.76 -20.17 20.19
C TYR A 60 17.91 -19.57 19.05
N LYS A 61 18.43 -19.62 17.81
CA LYS A 61 17.81 -18.94 16.65
C LYS A 61 16.36 -19.35 16.40
N ASN A 62 16.06 -20.63 16.58
CA ASN A 62 14.70 -21.11 16.39
C ASN A 62 13.77 -20.65 17.53
N ALA A 63 14.26 -20.52 18.76
CA ALA A 63 13.49 -20.00 19.89
C ALA A 63 13.15 -18.51 19.70
N ALA A 64 14.12 -17.71 19.27
CA ALA A 64 13.87 -16.30 18.97
C ALA A 64 12.80 -16.11 17.90
N LEU A 65 12.87 -16.85 16.78
CA LEU A 65 11.88 -16.78 15.72
C LEU A 65 10.50 -17.26 16.18
N LYS A 66 10.43 -18.39 16.94
CA LYS A 66 9.18 -18.88 17.51
C LYS A 66 8.55 -17.87 18.46
N LEU A 67 9.35 -17.17 19.27
CA LEU A 67 8.86 -16.09 20.15
C LEU A 67 8.28 -14.92 19.34
N ILE A 68 8.97 -14.49 18.28
CA ILE A 68 8.47 -13.43 17.38
C ILE A 68 7.15 -13.84 16.76
N ILE A 69 7.07 -15.05 16.20
CA ILE A 69 5.84 -15.59 15.59
C ILE A 69 4.71 -15.63 16.63
N PHE A 70 5.00 -16.16 17.82
CA PHE A 70 4.00 -16.27 18.90
C PHE A 70 3.43 -14.88 19.23
N VAL A 71 4.27 -13.91 19.57
CA VAL A 71 3.82 -12.58 20.00
C VAL A 71 3.08 -11.84 18.87
N SER A 72 3.55 -11.97 17.63
CA SER A 72 2.93 -11.27 16.50
C SER A 72 1.61 -11.86 16.03
N THR A 73 1.36 -13.16 16.25
CA THR A 73 0.22 -13.86 15.63
C THR A 73 -0.77 -14.47 16.59
N VAL A 74 -0.42 -14.73 17.87
CA VAL A 74 -1.33 -15.39 18.84
C VAL A 74 -2.66 -14.63 18.96
N GLY A 75 -3.78 -15.36 18.84
CA GLY A 75 -5.13 -14.80 18.97
C GLY A 75 -5.61 -13.95 17.78
N LEU A 76 -4.84 -13.85 16.71
CA LEU A 76 -5.32 -13.32 15.42
C LEU A 76 -6.09 -14.40 14.67
N ARG A 77 -6.99 -13.98 13.79
CA ARG A 77 -7.56 -14.88 12.78
C ARG A 77 -6.64 -14.96 11.57
N GLU A 78 -6.54 -16.14 10.97
CA GLU A 78 -5.69 -16.33 9.78
C GLU A 78 -6.00 -15.32 8.65
N PRO A 79 -7.27 -15.00 8.30
CA PRO A 79 -7.59 -13.97 7.31
C PRO A 79 -7.10 -12.56 7.65
N GLU A 80 -6.88 -12.25 8.94
CA GLU A 80 -6.30 -10.95 9.34
C GLU A 80 -4.82 -10.89 8.96
N ILE A 81 -4.08 -11.99 9.17
CA ILE A 81 -2.67 -12.11 8.77
C ILE A 81 -2.56 -12.11 7.24
N GLU A 82 -3.39 -12.88 6.54
CA GLU A 82 -3.46 -12.87 5.07
C GLU A 82 -3.74 -11.48 4.52
N SER A 83 -4.65 -10.74 5.14
CA SER A 83 -4.99 -9.38 4.73
C SER A 83 -3.79 -8.43 4.83
N VAL A 84 -2.96 -8.56 5.88
CA VAL A 84 -1.70 -7.80 6.01
C VAL A 84 -0.66 -8.29 5.00
N ALA A 85 -0.52 -9.61 4.83
CA ALA A 85 0.40 -10.22 3.88
C ALA A 85 0.11 -9.77 2.43
N ARG A 86 -1.16 -9.63 2.07
CA ARG A 86 -1.61 -9.22 0.75
C ARG A 86 -1.49 -7.71 0.51
N ALA A 87 -1.84 -6.90 1.50
CA ALA A 87 -2.02 -5.47 1.29
C ALA A 87 -0.86 -4.61 1.81
N VAL A 88 -0.07 -5.09 2.77
CA VAL A 88 0.97 -4.30 3.44
C VAL A 88 2.37 -4.81 3.13
N LEU A 89 2.63 -6.09 3.39
CA LEU A 89 3.98 -6.63 3.29
C LEU A 89 4.62 -6.52 1.90
N PRO A 90 3.87 -6.66 0.77
CA PRO A 90 4.48 -6.67 -0.57
C PRO A 90 5.32 -5.42 -0.88
N LYS A 91 4.87 -4.24 -0.45
CA LYS A 91 5.63 -3.00 -0.66
C LYS A 91 6.97 -3.03 0.07
N PHE A 92 6.96 -3.45 1.34
CA PHE A 92 8.17 -3.50 2.16
C PHE A 92 9.12 -4.62 1.73
N TYR A 93 8.60 -5.72 1.19
CA TYR A 93 9.42 -6.75 0.57
C TYR A 93 10.04 -6.23 -0.72
N MET A 94 9.26 -5.58 -1.60
CA MET A 94 9.74 -5.03 -2.87
C MET A 94 10.88 -4.03 -2.68
N ASP A 95 10.79 -3.16 -1.67
CA ASP A 95 11.84 -2.19 -1.33
C ASP A 95 13.14 -2.86 -0.84
N ASP A 96 13.04 -4.13 -0.41
CA ASP A 96 14.16 -4.91 0.13
C ASP A 96 14.70 -5.97 -0.85
N VAL A 97 14.12 -6.13 -2.04
CA VAL A 97 14.57 -7.11 -3.04
C VAL A 97 16.00 -6.82 -3.48
N SER A 98 16.83 -7.86 -3.49
CA SER A 98 18.16 -7.86 -4.11
C SER A 98 18.02 -8.06 -5.61
N MET A 99 18.34 -7.05 -6.40
CA MET A 99 18.22 -7.14 -7.86
C MET A 99 19.16 -8.18 -8.46
N ASP A 100 20.31 -8.42 -7.84
CA ASP A 100 21.26 -9.42 -8.31
C ASP A 100 20.74 -10.86 -8.07
N ALA A 101 20.18 -11.12 -6.89
CA ALA A 101 19.51 -12.39 -6.62
C ALA A 101 18.28 -12.57 -7.52
N TRP A 102 17.51 -11.50 -7.74
CA TRP A 102 16.35 -11.51 -8.62
C TRP A 102 16.73 -11.88 -10.06
N LYS A 103 17.81 -11.33 -10.63
CA LYS A 103 18.25 -11.66 -12.00
C LYS A 103 18.50 -13.16 -12.17
N VAL A 104 19.20 -13.78 -11.22
CA VAL A 104 19.44 -15.23 -11.25
C VAL A 104 18.14 -16.00 -11.04
N PHE A 105 17.33 -15.61 -10.05
CA PHE A 105 16.06 -16.28 -9.74
C PHE A 105 15.08 -16.23 -10.92
N SER A 106 14.94 -15.05 -11.56
CA SER A 106 14.01 -14.86 -12.68
C SER A 106 14.42 -15.57 -13.97
N SER A 107 15.70 -15.88 -14.14
CA SER A 107 16.20 -16.58 -15.33
C SER A 107 15.82 -18.07 -15.40
N CYS A 108 15.42 -18.65 -14.26
CA CYS A 108 15.05 -20.07 -14.17
C CYS A 108 13.56 -20.29 -14.47
N LYS A 109 13.25 -21.49 -14.98
CA LYS A 109 11.86 -21.87 -15.30
C LYS A 109 11.07 -22.27 -14.05
N LYS A 110 11.60 -23.21 -13.25
CA LYS A 110 10.99 -23.63 -11.98
C LYS A 110 11.62 -22.87 -10.83
N LYS A 111 10.81 -22.12 -10.09
CA LYS A 111 11.23 -21.18 -9.04
C LYS A 111 10.59 -21.54 -7.72
N VAL A 112 11.42 -21.90 -6.75
CA VAL A 112 10.99 -22.26 -5.40
C VAL A 112 11.59 -21.28 -4.40
N VAL A 113 10.74 -20.70 -3.56
CA VAL A 113 11.15 -19.82 -2.46
C VAL A 113 11.07 -20.58 -1.16
N VAL A 114 12.13 -20.52 -0.37
CA VAL A 114 12.22 -21.09 0.97
C VAL A 114 12.27 -19.97 1.99
N THR A 115 11.41 -20.03 3.00
CA THR A 115 11.35 -19.03 4.08
C THR A 115 11.23 -19.69 5.44
N ARG A 116 11.77 -19.03 6.46
CA ARG A 116 11.58 -19.42 7.86
C ARG A 116 10.33 -18.75 8.48
N MET A 117 9.84 -17.67 7.85
CA MET A 117 8.58 -17.04 8.24
C MET A 117 7.39 -17.95 7.95
N PRO A 118 6.25 -17.72 8.59
CA PRO A 118 5.00 -18.38 8.22
C PRO A 118 4.71 -18.19 6.72
N ARG A 119 4.40 -19.30 6.02
CA ARG A 119 4.14 -19.30 4.58
C ARG A 119 3.11 -18.23 4.18
N VAL A 120 2.05 -18.08 4.97
CA VAL A 120 0.98 -17.10 4.75
C VAL A 120 1.49 -15.65 4.62
N MET A 121 2.61 -15.31 5.25
CA MET A 121 3.19 -13.96 5.16
C MET A 121 3.95 -13.71 3.84
N VAL A 122 4.46 -14.76 3.19
CA VAL A 122 5.39 -14.64 2.05
C VAL A 122 4.75 -15.07 0.73
N GLU A 123 3.84 -16.05 0.77
CA GLU A 123 3.32 -16.74 -0.41
C GLU A 123 2.74 -15.79 -1.46
N MET A 124 1.91 -14.84 -1.03
CA MET A 124 1.25 -13.89 -1.94
C MET A 124 2.29 -13.05 -2.71
N PHE A 125 3.27 -12.50 -2.00
CA PHE A 125 4.33 -11.71 -2.61
C PHE A 125 5.20 -12.54 -3.56
N ALA A 126 5.59 -13.73 -3.14
CA ALA A 126 6.45 -14.59 -3.95
C ALA A 126 5.74 -15.05 -5.24
N LYS A 127 4.46 -15.41 -5.15
CA LYS A 127 3.68 -15.85 -6.33
C LYS A 127 3.32 -14.70 -7.26
N GLU A 128 2.85 -13.57 -6.74
CA GLU A 128 2.34 -12.47 -7.56
C GLU A 128 3.43 -11.54 -8.10
N HIS A 129 4.49 -11.27 -7.33
CA HIS A 129 5.52 -10.31 -7.71
C HIS A 129 6.83 -10.96 -8.16
N LEU A 130 7.21 -12.09 -7.57
CA LEU A 130 8.41 -12.83 -7.96
C LEU A 130 8.11 -13.98 -8.94
N ILE A 131 6.84 -14.25 -9.23
CA ILE A 131 6.42 -15.34 -10.12
C ILE A 131 7.05 -16.68 -9.67
N ALA A 132 7.05 -16.93 -8.38
CA ALA A 132 7.48 -18.20 -7.82
C ALA A 132 6.41 -19.28 -8.02
N ASP A 133 6.83 -20.48 -8.40
CA ASP A 133 5.91 -21.61 -8.58
C ASP A 133 5.49 -22.17 -7.23
N GLU A 134 6.45 -22.28 -6.27
CA GLU A 134 6.19 -22.80 -4.94
C GLU A 134 6.87 -22.00 -3.84
N VAL A 135 6.22 -22.00 -2.67
CA VAL A 135 6.73 -21.37 -1.45
C VAL A 135 6.71 -22.36 -0.30
N ILE A 136 7.88 -22.65 0.24
CA ILE A 136 8.06 -23.51 1.38
C ILE A 136 8.33 -22.63 2.63
N GLY A 137 7.45 -22.71 3.61
CA GLY A 137 7.56 -21.96 4.86
C GLY A 137 6.89 -22.72 6.00
N SER A 138 6.99 -22.19 7.22
CA SER A 138 6.32 -22.76 8.37
C SER A 138 4.80 -22.52 8.33
N GLU A 139 4.04 -23.49 8.86
CA GLU A 139 2.58 -23.41 8.91
C GLU A 139 2.11 -23.03 10.33
N LEU A 140 1.23 -22.03 10.41
CA LEU A 140 0.63 -21.63 11.68
C LEU A 140 -0.42 -22.64 12.13
N ILE A 141 -0.48 -22.92 13.44
CA ILE A 141 -1.51 -23.75 14.01
C ILE A 141 -2.73 -22.89 14.33
N VAL A 142 -3.86 -23.24 13.71
CA VAL A 142 -5.17 -22.59 13.96
C VAL A 142 -6.00 -23.49 14.84
N ASN A 143 -6.63 -22.91 15.86
CA ASN A 143 -7.52 -23.65 16.75
C ASN A 143 -8.91 -23.86 16.10
N ARG A 144 -9.77 -24.67 16.76
CA ARG A 144 -11.14 -24.99 16.29
C ARG A 144 -12.05 -23.75 16.13
N PHE A 145 -11.68 -22.62 16.71
CA PHE A 145 -12.44 -21.37 16.63
C PHE A 145 -11.91 -20.41 15.53
N GLY A 146 -10.93 -20.83 14.76
CA GLY A 146 -10.35 -20.04 13.69
C GLY A 146 -9.28 -19.04 14.15
N PHE A 147 -8.81 -19.11 15.40
CA PHE A 147 -7.74 -18.27 15.91
C PHE A 147 -6.40 -18.97 15.85
N VAL A 148 -5.37 -18.23 15.43
CA VAL A 148 -3.99 -18.67 15.40
C VAL A 148 -3.48 -18.79 16.84
N THR A 149 -2.87 -19.92 17.16
CA THR A 149 -2.32 -20.21 18.50
C THR A 149 -0.99 -19.50 18.77
N GLY A 150 -0.36 -18.91 17.74
CA GLY A 150 1.00 -18.38 17.79
C GLY A 150 2.09 -19.46 17.66
N LEU A 151 1.70 -20.72 17.52
CA LEU A 151 2.62 -21.85 17.34
C LEU A 151 2.67 -22.26 15.87
N ILE A 152 3.79 -22.84 15.48
CA ILE A 152 3.98 -23.45 14.17
C ILE A 152 3.90 -24.97 14.26
N ARG A 153 3.50 -25.59 13.16
CA ARG A 153 3.34 -27.05 13.09
C ARG A 153 4.68 -27.79 13.14
N GLU A 154 5.70 -27.17 12.58
CA GLU A 154 7.04 -27.73 12.48
C GLU A 154 7.81 -27.60 13.80
N THR A 155 8.27 -28.72 14.35
CA THR A 155 9.16 -28.75 15.51
C THR A 155 10.56 -28.27 15.14
N ASP A 156 11.08 -28.76 14.00
CA ASP A 156 12.33 -28.30 13.36
C ASP A 156 12.01 -27.76 11.96
N ILE A 157 12.17 -26.44 11.81
CA ILE A 157 11.90 -25.72 10.56
C ILE A 157 12.88 -26.16 9.47
N ASP A 158 14.16 -26.32 9.82
CA ASP A 158 15.21 -26.59 8.86
C ASP A 158 15.04 -27.99 8.24
N GLN A 159 14.68 -28.99 9.06
CA GLN A 159 14.41 -30.35 8.59
C GLN A 159 13.12 -30.43 7.77
N SER A 160 12.08 -29.71 8.16
CA SER A 160 10.84 -29.66 7.40
C SER A 160 11.05 -29.06 6.01
N VAL A 161 11.83 -27.98 5.91
CA VAL A 161 12.20 -27.37 4.63
C VAL A 161 12.94 -28.36 3.74
N LEU A 162 13.94 -29.08 4.29
CA LEU A 162 14.71 -30.09 3.55
C LEU A 162 13.79 -31.15 2.95
N ASN A 163 12.91 -31.72 3.76
CA ASN A 163 11.99 -32.76 3.33
C ASN A 163 11.06 -32.27 2.21
N ARG A 164 10.47 -31.08 2.37
CA ARG A 164 9.57 -30.50 1.36
C ARG A 164 10.29 -30.14 0.05
N VAL A 165 11.55 -29.68 0.11
CA VAL A 165 12.36 -29.48 -1.10
C VAL A 165 12.63 -30.82 -1.78
N ALA A 166 13.01 -31.85 -1.03
CA ALA A 166 13.24 -33.19 -1.57
C ALA A 166 11.97 -33.76 -2.23
N ASP A 167 10.82 -33.61 -1.60
CA ASP A 167 9.51 -34.06 -2.13
C ASP A 167 9.12 -33.34 -3.43
N LEU A 168 9.50 -32.07 -3.62
CA LEU A 168 9.22 -31.31 -4.85
C LEU A 168 10.13 -31.71 -6.03
N PHE A 169 11.25 -32.36 -5.76
CA PHE A 169 12.26 -32.75 -6.74
C PHE A 169 12.55 -34.26 -6.74
N VAL A 170 11.49 -35.07 -6.63
CA VAL A 170 11.58 -36.54 -6.61
C VAL A 170 12.30 -37.09 -7.86
N ASP A 171 12.05 -36.50 -9.05
CA ASP A 171 12.60 -36.93 -10.33
C ASP A 171 13.96 -36.32 -10.68
N GLY A 172 14.59 -35.58 -9.78
CA GLY A 172 15.87 -34.91 -10.03
C GLY A 172 16.29 -33.97 -8.91
N ARG A 173 17.46 -33.37 -9.06
CA ARG A 173 17.96 -32.35 -8.12
C ARG A 173 17.65 -30.94 -8.64
N PRO A 174 17.34 -29.97 -7.74
CA PRO A 174 17.30 -28.56 -8.15
C PRO A 174 18.68 -28.15 -8.69
N ARG A 175 18.71 -27.46 -9.83
CA ARG A 175 19.99 -27.08 -10.45
C ARG A 175 20.70 -25.99 -9.62
N ILE A 176 20.01 -24.93 -9.27
CA ILE A 176 20.61 -23.77 -8.59
C ILE A 176 20.04 -23.64 -7.19
N GLY A 177 20.93 -23.55 -6.21
CA GLY A 177 20.62 -23.13 -4.84
C GLY A 177 21.14 -21.73 -4.59
N LEU A 178 20.24 -20.79 -4.26
CA LEU A 178 20.58 -19.42 -3.87
C LEU A 178 20.45 -19.26 -2.37
N ALA A 179 21.55 -18.94 -1.68
CA ALA A 179 21.56 -18.75 -0.23
C ALA A 179 22.73 -17.88 0.21
N ARG A 180 22.76 -17.51 1.49
CA ARG A 180 23.95 -16.87 2.09
C ARG A 180 24.86 -17.86 2.77
N PRO A 181 26.19 -17.66 2.72
CA PRO A 181 27.13 -18.50 3.45
C PRO A 181 26.93 -18.34 4.97
N GLY A 182 27.11 -19.45 5.69
CA GLY A 182 27.17 -19.46 7.16
C GLY A 182 25.84 -19.68 7.91
N LYS A 183 24.70 -19.85 7.24
CA LYS A 183 23.43 -20.21 7.90
C LYS A 183 23.12 -21.69 7.85
N THR A 184 22.46 -22.21 8.89
CA THR A 184 22.14 -23.63 9.02
C THR A 184 21.14 -24.07 7.96
N ILE A 185 20.07 -23.29 7.74
CA ILE A 185 19.04 -23.59 6.72
C ILE A 185 19.61 -23.60 5.31
N SER A 186 20.52 -22.67 5.01
CA SER A 186 21.19 -22.60 3.71
C SER A 186 22.01 -23.85 3.43
N LYS A 187 22.68 -24.42 4.46
CA LYS A 187 23.47 -25.64 4.33
C LYS A 187 22.60 -26.87 4.07
N THR A 188 21.40 -26.94 4.66
CA THR A 188 20.53 -28.10 4.55
C THR A 188 19.94 -28.25 3.14
N PHE A 189 19.26 -27.24 2.61
CA PHE A 189 18.66 -27.38 1.28
C PHE A 189 19.69 -27.25 0.14
N LEU A 190 20.78 -26.49 0.34
CA LEU A 190 21.86 -26.40 -0.66
C LEU A 190 22.48 -27.77 -0.95
N SER A 191 22.55 -28.67 0.02
CA SER A 191 23.07 -30.02 -0.20
C SER A 191 22.29 -30.82 -1.22
N LEU A 192 21.03 -30.43 -1.49
CA LEU A 192 20.19 -31.03 -2.52
C LEU A 192 20.45 -30.44 -3.93
N CYS A 193 21.05 -29.24 -4.01
CA CYS A 193 21.24 -28.51 -5.25
C CYS A 193 22.55 -28.89 -5.94
N GLU A 194 22.58 -28.78 -7.28
CA GLU A 194 23.78 -29.07 -8.06
C GLU A 194 24.81 -27.95 -8.02
N VAL A 195 24.33 -26.68 -8.12
CA VAL A 195 25.14 -25.47 -8.13
C VAL A 195 24.74 -24.57 -6.97
N HIS A 196 25.72 -24.17 -6.19
CA HIS A 196 25.50 -23.27 -5.05
C HIS A 196 25.96 -21.84 -5.41
N ILE A 197 25.04 -20.88 -5.35
CA ILE A 197 25.33 -19.46 -5.53
C ILE A 197 25.10 -18.76 -4.20
N HIS A 198 26.12 -18.05 -3.73
CA HIS A 198 26.06 -17.35 -2.46
C HIS A 198 25.89 -15.84 -2.67
N ALA A 199 24.92 -15.24 -1.98
CA ALA A 199 24.78 -13.79 -1.93
C ALA A 199 25.83 -13.17 -0.97
N PRO A 200 26.46 -12.00 -1.29
CA PRO A 200 26.26 -11.20 -2.50
C PRO A 200 26.82 -11.88 -3.77
N ILE A 201 26.08 -11.77 -4.87
CA ILE A 201 26.40 -12.47 -6.11
C ILE A 201 27.52 -11.72 -6.83
N PRO A 202 28.64 -12.39 -7.22
CA PRO A 202 29.73 -11.75 -7.94
C PRO A 202 29.32 -11.23 -9.31
N GLU A 203 29.87 -10.10 -9.73
CA GLU A 203 29.60 -9.47 -11.04
C GLU A 203 29.88 -10.40 -12.25
N SER A 204 30.79 -11.35 -12.10
CA SER A 204 31.11 -12.35 -13.14
C SER A 204 29.88 -13.20 -13.59
N TYR A 205 28.86 -13.36 -12.72
CA TYR A 205 27.63 -14.06 -13.08
C TYR A 205 26.72 -13.25 -14.00
N HIS A 206 26.90 -11.92 -14.06
CA HIS A 206 26.09 -11.03 -14.89
C HIS A 206 26.43 -11.12 -16.40
N HIS A 207 27.60 -11.61 -16.78
CA HIS A 207 28.02 -11.72 -18.17
C HIS A 207 27.33 -12.85 -18.96
N HIS A 208 26.74 -13.83 -18.29
CA HIS A 208 26.03 -14.94 -18.94
C HIS A 208 24.52 -14.70 -19.11
N THR A 209 23.98 -13.68 -18.50
CA THR A 209 22.57 -13.31 -18.62
C THR A 209 22.45 -12.02 -19.45
N GLN A 210 22.77 -12.13 -20.72
CA GLN A 210 22.35 -11.12 -21.68
C GLN A 210 20.82 -11.12 -21.75
N GLN A 211 20.27 -9.91 -21.60
CA GLN A 211 18.92 -9.51 -21.96
C GLN A 211 17.87 -9.42 -20.85
N LEU A 212 17.25 -8.25 -20.93
CA LEU A 212 16.11 -7.72 -20.21
C LEU A 212 16.44 -7.34 -18.78
N GLU A 213 16.35 -6.04 -18.52
CA GLU A 213 16.17 -5.49 -17.18
C GLU A 213 14.79 -5.94 -16.64
N LEU A 214 14.62 -7.25 -16.47
CA LEU A 214 13.44 -7.83 -15.84
C LEU A 214 13.44 -7.35 -14.41
N ARG A 215 12.52 -6.47 -14.10
CA ARG A 215 12.21 -6.07 -12.72
C ARG A 215 11.10 -6.95 -12.18
N PRO A 216 11.05 -7.19 -10.88
CA PRO A 216 9.89 -7.82 -10.26
C PRO A 216 8.62 -7.02 -10.60
N LEU A 217 7.47 -7.68 -10.66
CA LEU A 217 6.21 -6.99 -10.94
C LEU A 217 5.94 -5.93 -9.87
N PRO A 218 5.74 -4.65 -10.24
CA PRO A 218 5.66 -3.57 -9.28
C PRO A 218 4.45 -3.70 -8.36
N VAL A 219 4.59 -3.22 -7.13
CA VAL A 219 3.48 -3.11 -6.18
C VAL A 219 2.72 -1.82 -6.46
N ILE A 220 1.63 -1.92 -7.21
CA ILE A 220 0.80 -0.76 -7.60
C ILE A 220 -0.14 -0.37 -6.45
N PHE A 221 -0.62 -1.33 -5.70
CA PHE A 221 -1.53 -1.11 -4.59
C PHE A 221 -0.86 -1.48 -3.27
N HIS A 222 -0.87 -0.53 -2.36
CA HIS A 222 -0.31 -0.68 -1.02
C HIS A 222 -1.26 -0.11 0.02
N ASP A 223 -1.36 -0.78 1.17
CA ASP A 223 -2.16 -0.34 2.31
C ASP A 223 -1.33 -0.32 3.61
N GLY A 224 -2.00 -0.13 4.74
CA GLY A 224 -1.37 0.02 6.05
C GLY A 224 -1.17 1.49 6.45
N ARG A 225 -0.79 1.72 7.69
CA ARG A 225 -0.61 3.07 8.24
C ARG A 225 0.83 3.51 8.30
N LEU A 226 1.77 2.57 8.45
CA LEU A 226 3.19 2.91 8.59
C LEU A 226 3.83 3.21 7.22
N VAL A 227 4.52 4.35 7.14
CA VAL A 227 5.24 4.78 5.92
C VAL A 227 6.54 4.03 5.75
N LYS A 228 7.23 3.77 6.86
CA LYS A 228 8.53 3.09 6.86
C LYS A 228 8.45 1.76 7.59
N ARG A 229 9.27 0.81 7.16
CA ARG A 229 9.45 -0.45 7.86
C ARG A 229 9.92 -0.17 9.30
N PRO A 230 9.21 -0.66 10.33
CA PRO A 230 9.53 -0.39 11.72
C PRO A 230 10.73 -1.20 12.18
N THR A 231 11.92 -0.60 12.12
CA THR A 231 13.10 -1.09 12.87
C THR A 231 12.88 -0.81 14.37
N PRO A 232 13.60 -1.46 15.30
CA PRO A 232 13.40 -1.20 16.72
C PRO A 232 13.48 0.28 17.11
N ALA A 233 14.44 1.02 16.55
CA ALA A 233 14.57 2.46 16.80
C ALA A 233 13.40 3.28 16.22
N THR A 234 12.99 3.01 14.98
CA THR A 234 11.86 3.70 14.38
C THR A 234 10.54 3.31 15.03
N ALA A 235 10.38 2.07 15.48
CA ALA A 235 9.22 1.60 16.22
C ALA A 235 9.08 2.32 17.57
N LEU A 236 10.18 2.46 18.30
CA LEU A 236 10.22 3.22 19.54
C LEU A 236 9.85 4.68 19.32
N LEU A 237 10.44 5.31 18.29
CA LEU A 237 10.12 6.68 17.93
C LEU A 237 8.64 6.86 17.58
N ILE A 238 8.05 5.94 16.83
CA ILE A 238 6.63 5.96 16.48
C ILE A 238 5.77 5.83 17.75
N LEU A 239 6.11 4.89 18.64
CA LEU A 239 5.36 4.64 19.87
C LEU A 239 5.36 5.89 20.80
N ILE A 240 6.53 6.51 20.96
CA ILE A 240 6.67 7.76 21.73
C ILE A 240 5.91 8.91 21.05
N TRP A 241 5.94 8.98 19.70
CA TRP A 241 5.32 10.06 18.94
C TRP A 241 3.78 10.02 18.95
N ILE A 242 3.16 8.84 19.03
CA ILE A 242 1.70 8.70 18.89
C ILE A 242 0.90 9.62 19.81
N PRO A 243 1.14 9.70 21.12
CA PRO A 243 0.37 10.60 22.00
C PRO A 243 0.50 12.07 21.60
N PHE A 244 1.71 12.52 21.27
CA PHE A 244 1.94 13.89 20.79
C PHE A 244 1.30 14.12 19.43
N GLY A 245 1.38 13.15 18.54
CA GLY A 245 0.76 13.19 17.21
C GLY A 245 -0.76 13.31 17.27
N ILE A 246 -1.41 12.61 18.20
CA ILE A 246 -2.88 12.71 18.41
C ILE A 246 -3.26 14.12 18.85
N ILE A 247 -2.55 14.70 19.82
CA ILE A 247 -2.81 16.07 20.29
C ILE A 247 -2.59 17.06 19.14
N LEU A 248 -1.49 16.91 18.39
CA LEU A 248 -1.18 17.75 17.24
C LEU A 248 -2.25 17.64 16.14
N ALA A 249 -2.74 16.43 15.86
CA ALA A 249 -3.81 16.22 14.89
C ALA A 249 -5.11 16.89 15.33
N ALA A 250 -5.50 16.74 16.59
CA ALA A 250 -6.70 17.40 17.15
C ALA A 250 -6.61 18.91 17.01
N LEU A 251 -5.46 19.49 17.37
CA LEU A 251 -5.21 20.93 17.27
C LEU A 251 -5.29 21.42 15.82
N ARG A 252 -4.62 20.72 14.87
CA ARG A 252 -4.63 21.07 13.44
C ARG A 252 -6.03 20.98 12.83
N ILE A 253 -6.79 19.93 13.15
CA ILE A 253 -8.16 19.75 12.68
C ILE A 253 -9.04 20.86 13.23
N PHE A 254 -8.96 21.15 14.53
CA PHE A 254 -9.72 22.22 15.18
C PHE A 254 -9.43 23.57 14.52
N LEU A 255 -8.17 23.96 14.40
CA LEU A 255 -7.77 25.22 13.76
C LEU A 255 -8.20 25.28 12.28
N GLY A 256 -8.04 24.19 11.54
CA GLY A 256 -8.47 24.11 10.13
C GLY A 256 -9.99 24.21 9.94
N SER A 257 -10.77 23.89 10.98
CA SER A 257 -12.24 23.96 10.93
C SER A 257 -12.80 25.36 11.27
N ILE A 258 -12.08 26.14 12.10
CA ILE A 258 -12.58 27.46 12.57
C ILE A 258 -11.93 28.63 11.83
N LEU A 259 -10.74 28.46 11.28
CA LEU A 259 -10.04 29.55 10.60
C LEU A 259 -10.57 29.75 9.17
N PRO A 260 -10.58 30.99 8.68
CA PRO A 260 -10.90 31.27 7.29
C PRO A 260 -9.87 30.56 6.36
N LEU A 261 -10.34 30.12 5.19
CA LEU A 261 -9.55 29.33 4.25
C LEU A 261 -8.21 29.96 3.86
N TRP A 262 -8.18 31.30 3.74
CA TRP A 262 -6.96 32.05 3.39
C TRP A 262 -5.89 32.03 4.51
N ALA A 263 -6.31 31.90 5.76
CA ALA A 263 -5.39 31.88 6.91
C ALA A 263 -4.80 30.49 7.17
N THR A 264 -5.51 29.44 6.78
CA THR A 264 -5.15 28.04 7.06
C THR A 264 -3.74 27.66 6.58
N PRO A 265 -3.24 28.03 5.38
CA PRO A 265 -1.89 27.70 4.95
C PRO A 265 -0.79 28.31 5.84
N TYR A 266 -1.00 29.53 6.35
CA TYR A 266 -0.04 30.21 7.23
C TYR A 266 0.02 29.55 8.60
N VAL A 267 -1.14 29.26 9.18
CA VAL A 267 -1.23 28.58 10.48
C VAL A 267 -0.73 27.14 10.38
N SER A 268 -1.04 26.43 9.30
CA SER A 268 -0.49 25.08 9.05
C SER A 268 1.04 25.08 9.09
N LYS A 269 1.69 26.11 8.53
CA LYS A 269 3.15 26.26 8.55
C LYS A 269 3.72 26.39 9.95
N ILE A 270 3.05 27.13 10.83
CA ILE A 270 3.45 27.29 12.27
C ILE A 270 3.46 25.92 12.96
N PHE A 271 2.49 25.07 12.66
CA PHE A 271 2.38 23.73 13.21
C PHE A 271 3.12 22.65 12.39
N GLY A 272 4.09 23.02 11.57
CA GLY A 272 4.97 22.12 10.84
C GLY A 272 4.41 21.57 9.52
N GLY A 273 3.19 21.90 9.14
CA GLY A 273 2.63 21.56 7.82
C GLY A 273 3.20 22.48 6.74
N GLN A 274 3.37 21.96 5.53
CA GLN A 274 3.86 22.74 4.40
C GLN A 274 2.99 22.50 3.17
N ILE A 275 2.59 23.56 2.48
CA ILE A 275 1.92 23.51 1.19
C ILE A 275 2.82 24.20 0.17
N ILE A 276 3.21 23.45 -0.87
CA ILE A 276 4.04 23.93 -1.99
C ILE A 276 3.14 24.08 -3.20
N VAL A 277 3.04 25.30 -3.71
CA VAL A 277 2.22 25.61 -4.89
C VAL A 277 3.12 25.90 -6.07
N LYS A 278 2.86 25.26 -7.19
CA LYS A 278 3.54 25.48 -8.48
C LYS A 278 2.51 25.81 -9.56
N GLY A 279 2.91 26.57 -10.57
CA GLY A 279 2.01 27.07 -11.60
C GLY A 279 1.16 28.26 -11.13
N LYS A 280 0.27 28.74 -11.97
CA LYS A 280 -0.62 29.86 -11.68
C LYS A 280 -2.04 29.36 -11.46
N PRO A 281 -2.60 29.51 -10.25
CA PRO A 281 -4.00 29.18 -10.05
C PRO A 281 -4.91 30.08 -10.89
N PRO A 282 -5.99 29.58 -11.49
CA PRO A 282 -6.93 30.39 -12.23
C PRO A 282 -7.67 31.34 -11.25
N GLN A 283 -7.99 32.53 -11.77
CA GLN A 283 -8.80 33.50 -11.03
C GLN A 283 -10.22 32.95 -10.80
N ALA A 284 -10.88 33.47 -9.77
CA ALA A 284 -12.29 33.16 -9.54
C ALA A 284 -13.13 33.57 -10.75
N PRO A 285 -14.13 32.76 -11.17
CA PRO A 285 -15.01 33.16 -12.25
C PRO A 285 -15.75 34.45 -11.87
N ALA A 286 -15.91 35.34 -12.85
CA ALA A 286 -16.75 36.53 -12.66
C ALA A 286 -18.21 36.11 -12.46
N LEU A 287 -18.96 36.94 -11.70
CA LEU A 287 -20.40 36.70 -11.46
C LEU A 287 -21.13 36.48 -12.81
N GLY A 288 -21.87 35.39 -12.90
CA GLY A 288 -22.61 35.01 -14.10
C GLY A 288 -21.85 34.14 -15.12
N ASN A 289 -20.57 33.92 -14.95
CA ASN A 289 -19.80 33.00 -15.78
C ASN A 289 -19.77 31.60 -15.20
N SER A 290 -19.80 30.59 -16.06
CA SER A 290 -19.62 29.19 -15.67
C SER A 290 -18.27 28.99 -14.97
N GLY A 291 -18.24 28.12 -13.95
CA GLY A 291 -17.05 27.78 -13.21
C GLY A 291 -16.06 26.95 -14.02
N VAL A 292 -14.90 26.73 -13.43
CA VAL A 292 -13.85 25.85 -13.95
C VAL A 292 -13.98 24.49 -13.27
N LEU A 293 -13.77 23.43 -14.06
CA LEU A 293 -13.66 22.08 -13.53
C LEU A 293 -12.19 21.75 -13.24
N PHE A 294 -11.84 21.70 -11.96
CA PHE A 294 -10.53 21.22 -11.52
C PHE A 294 -10.51 19.70 -11.56
N VAL A 295 -9.60 19.13 -12.33
CA VAL A 295 -9.39 17.68 -12.46
C VAL A 295 -8.11 17.32 -11.73
N CYS A 296 -8.27 16.72 -10.53
CA CYS A 296 -7.16 16.45 -9.62
C CYS A 296 -6.77 14.98 -9.59
N THR A 297 -5.49 14.69 -9.40
CA THR A 297 -5.04 13.37 -8.96
C THR A 297 -5.58 13.07 -7.57
N HIS A 298 -5.83 11.80 -7.24
CA HIS A 298 -6.45 11.43 -5.96
C HIS A 298 -5.48 10.66 -5.06
N ARG A 299 -4.82 11.42 -4.18
CA ARG A 299 -3.81 10.88 -3.26
C ARG A 299 -4.35 10.64 -1.87
N THR A 300 -5.22 11.55 -1.39
CA THR A 300 -5.87 11.48 -0.08
C THR A 300 -7.30 12.05 -0.13
N LEU A 301 -8.06 11.85 0.93
CA LEU A 301 -9.36 12.52 1.09
C LEU A 301 -9.22 14.04 1.25
N MET A 302 -8.01 14.52 1.56
CA MET A 302 -7.73 15.95 1.78
C MET A 302 -7.48 16.72 0.49
N ASP A 303 -7.32 16.06 -0.67
CA ASP A 303 -6.97 16.72 -1.93
C ASP A 303 -7.89 17.92 -2.25
N PRO A 304 -9.22 17.77 -2.30
CA PRO A 304 -10.11 18.90 -2.59
C PRO A 304 -10.08 20.02 -1.53
N VAL A 305 -9.84 19.63 -0.27
CA VAL A 305 -9.76 20.57 0.86
C VAL A 305 -8.50 21.44 0.73
N VAL A 306 -7.35 20.78 0.46
CA VAL A 306 -6.08 21.50 0.26
C VAL A 306 -6.15 22.41 -0.96
N LEU A 307 -6.79 21.96 -2.05
CA LEU A 307 -7.03 22.81 -3.23
C LEU A 307 -7.82 24.08 -2.85
N SER A 308 -8.89 23.94 -2.05
CA SER A 308 -9.68 25.07 -1.58
C SER A 308 -8.86 26.02 -0.71
N TYR A 309 -7.97 25.50 0.15
CA TYR A 309 -7.05 26.34 0.94
C TYR A 309 -6.08 27.13 0.05
N VAL A 310 -5.50 26.48 -0.96
CA VAL A 310 -4.57 27.13 -1.91
C VAL A 310 -5.25 28.22 -2.72
N LEU A 311 -6.52 28.01 -3.11
CA LEU A 311 -7.29 28.97 -3.87
C LEU A 311 -7.94 30.06 -3.00
N GLY A 312 -7.89 29.93 -1.66
CA GLY A 312 -8.49 30.86 -0.72
C GLY A 312 -10.03 30.95 -0.83
N ARG A 313 -10.67 29.99 -1.50
CA ARG A 313 -12.12 29.93 -1.70
C ARG A 313 -12.65 28.50 -1.59
N SER A 314 -13.87 28.37 -1.09
CA SER A 314 -14.53 27.07 -0.94
C SER A 314 -14.99 26.55 -2.30
N ILE A 315 -14.48 25.38 -2.71
CA ILE A 315 -14.85 24.73 -3.96
C ILE A 315 -15.54 23.41 -3.63
N PRO A 316 -16.77 23.17 -4.11
CA PRO A 316 -17.45 21.90 -3.92
C PRO A 316 -16.66 20.74 -4.53
N ALA A 317 -16.62 19.61 -3.79
CA ALA A 317 -15.95 18.39 -4.25
C ALA A 317 -16.96 17.31 -4.61
N VAL A 318 -16.74 16.66 -5.76
CA VAL A 318 -17.52 15.49 -6.19
C VAL A 318 -17.15 14.28 -5.37
N THR A 319 -18.15 13.58 -4.80
CA THR A 319 -17.95 12.39 -3.99
C THR A 319 -18.93 11.28 -4.35
N TYR A 320 -18.47 10.00 -4.25
CA TYR A 320 -19.35 8.83 -4.51
C TYR A 320 -19.73 8.07 -3.23
N SER A 321 -18.84 7.97 -2.27
CA SER A 321 -18.97 7.01 -1.16
C SER A 321 -18.44 7.58 0.16
N ILE A 322 -18.61 8.88 0.38
CA ILE A 322 -18.24 9.49 1.66
C ILE A 322 -19.33 9.22 2.71
N SER A 323 -18.94 8.99 3.95
CA SER A 323 -19.90 8.83 5.04
C SER A 323 -20.61 10.14 5.35
N ARG A 324 -21.84 10.09 5.86
CA ARG A 324 -22.56 11.31 6.27
C ARG A 324 -21.78 12.11 7.32
N LEU A 325 -21.13 11.43 8.24
CA LEU A 325 -20.29 12.09 9.24
C LEU A 325 -19.12 12.84 8.59
N SER A 326 -18.45 12.23 7.61
CA SER A 326 -17.36 12.88 6.87
C SER A 326 -17.85 14.06 6.01
N GLU A 327 -19.09 14.01 5.50
CA GLU A 327 -19.70 15.17 4.82
C GLU A 327 -19.95 16.34 5.78
N ILE A 328 -20.48 16.05 6.97
CA ILE A 328 -20.75 17.08 7.99
C ILE A 328 -19.45 17.71 8.50
N LEU A 329 -18.40 16.90 8.68
CA LEU A 329 -17.09 17.35 9.15
C LEU A 329 -16.22 17.95 8.04
N SER A 330 -16.66 17.89 6.78
CA SER A 330 -15.91 18.46 5.66
C SER A 330 -15.90 19.98 5.72
N PRO A 331 -14.73 20.64 5.65
CA PRO A 331 -14.64 22.09 5.62
C PRO A 331 -15.05 22.70 4.27
N ILE A 332 -15.38 21.86 3.29
CA ILE A 332 -15.84 22.27 1.96
C ILE A 332 -17.14 21.54 1.61
N PRO A 333 -18.03 22.12 0.78
CA PRO A 333 -19.23 21.45 0.30
C PRO A 333 -18.91 20.19 -0.49
N THR A 334 -19.76 19.17 -0.39
CA THR A 334 -19.62 17.92 -1.14
C THR A 334 -20.83 17.72 -2.06
N VAL A 335 -20.57 17.24 -3.27
CA VAL A 335 -21.60 16.90 -4.27
C VAL A 335 -21.64 15.38 -4.39
N ARG A 336 -22.61 14.76 -3.75
CA ARG A 336 -22.77 13.31 -3.78
C ARG A 336 -23.35 12.84 -5.12
N LEU A 337 -22.62 11.95 -5.79
CA LEU A 337 -23.02 11.31 -7.03
C LEU A 337 -23.61 9.92 -6.76
N THR A 338 -24.43 9.46 -7.73
CA THR A 338 -25.22 8.23 -7.65
C THR A 338 -24.63 7.06 -8.42
N ARG A 339 -23.65 7.30 -9.29
CA ARG A 339 -23.10 6.38 -10.32
C ARG A 339 -24.08 6.11 -11.47
N ILE A 340 -25.13 6.87 -11.57
CA ILE A 340 -26.02 6.89 -12.75
C ILE A 340 -25.55 8.06 -13.62
N ARG A 341 -25.03 7.74 -14.81
CA ARG A 341 -24.32 8.69 -15.69
C ARG A 341 -25.09 9.99 -15.92
N ASP A 342 -26.34 9.89 -16.34
CA ASP A 342 -27.15 11.05 -16.74
C ASP A 342 -27.51 11.93 -15.53
N VAL A 343 -27.84 11.31 -14.40
CA VAL A 343 -28.12 12.01 -13.13
C VAL A 343 -26.89 12.73 -12.63
N ASP A 344 -25.74 12.07 -12.68
CA ASP A 344 -24.49 12.63 -12.21
C ASP A 344 -24.01 13.75 -13.15
N ALA A 345 -24.15 13.60 -14.46
CA ALA A 345 -23.86 14.63 -15.46
C ALA A 345 -24.69 15.90 -15.23
N ALA A 346 -26.01 15.75 -15.03
CA ALA A 346 -26.90 16.87 -14.74
C ALA A 346 -26.49 17.61 -13.45
N LYS A 347 -26.18 16.89 -12.38
CA LYS A 347 -25.71 17.46 -11.12
C LYS A 347 -24.41 18.24 -11.28
N ILE A 348 -23.43 17.68 -12.00
CA ILE A 348 -22.15 18.34 -12.23
C ILE A 348 -22.34 19.62 -13.05
N LYS A 349 -23.11 19.58 -14.14
CA LYS A 349 -23.44 20.75 -14.95
C LYS A 349 -24.13 21.85 -14.13
N GLN A 350 -25.09 21.47 -13.29
CA GLN A 350 -25.75 22.39 -12.38
C GLN A 350 -24.79 23.05 -11.39
N GLN A 351 -23.79 22.34 -10.89
CA GLN A 351 -22.79 22.94 -9.99
C GLN A 351 -21.84 23.86 -10.76
N LEU A 352 -21.38 23.47 -11.94
CA LEU A 352 -20.51 24.30 -12.80
C LEU A 352 -21.19 25.60 -13.23
N SER A 353 -22.52 25.64 -13.39
CA SER A 353 -23.24 26.90 -13.65
C SER A 353 -23.27 27.86 -12.46
N LYS A 354 -23.00 27.36 -11.25
CA LYS A 354 -22.94 28.15 -10.01
C LYS A 354 -21.52 28.61 -9.66
N GLY A 355 -20.49 27.92 -10.15
CA GLY A 355 -19.09 28.20 -9.86
C GLY A 355 -18.17 27.02 -10.12
N ASP A 356 -16.97 27.11 -9.57
CA ASP A 356 -15.94 26.10 -9.70
C ASP A 356 -16.33 24.77 -9.04
N LEU A 357 -15.79 23.66 -9.56
CA LEU A 357 -16.02 22.33 -9.04
C LEU A 357 -14.70 21.51 -9.10
N VAL A 358 -14.47 20.63 -8.13
CA VAL A 358 -13.33 19.71 -8.16
C VAL A 358 -13.79 18.25 -8.32
N VAL A 359 -13.10 17.53 -9.19
CA VAL A 359 -13.28 16.09 -9.39
C VAL A 359 -11.95 15.35 -9.35
N CYS A 360 -11.95 14.17 -8.71
CA CYS A 360 -10.84 13.22 -8.73
C CYS A 360 -11.28 11.99 -9.56
N PRO A 361 -10.99 11.94 -10.86
CA PRO A 361 -11.59 10.97 -11.78
C PRO A 361 -11.11 9.53 -11.61
N GLU A 362 -10.08 9.29 -10.80
CA GLU A 362 -9.64 7.96 -10.38
C GLU A 362 -10.70 7.25 -9.53
N GLY A 363 -11.58 8.00 -8.87
CA GLY A 363 -12.64 7.47 -8.01
C GLY A 363 -12.17 6.74 -6.75
N THR A 364 -10.86 6.70 -6.51
CA THR A 364 -10.21 6.18 -5.30
C THR A 364 -8.79 6.72 -5.18
N THR A 365 -8.26 6.74 -3.96
CA THR A 365 -6.87 7.17 -3.72
C THR A 365 -5.86 6.12 -4.17
N CYS A 366 -4.71 6.54 -4.72
CA CYS A 366 -3.57 5.69 -4.98
C CYS A 366 -2.32 6.29 -4.32
N ARG A 367 -1.57 5.51 -3.53
CA ARG A 367 -0.38 5.99 -2.78
C ARG A 367 0.89 5.95 -3.61
N GLU A 368 1.05 4.85 -4.35
CA GLU A 368 2.25 4.58 -5.12
C GLU A 368 2.33 5.52 -6.34
N PRO A 369 3.47 5.63 -7.01
CA PRO A 369 3.67 6.56 -8.11
C PRO A 369 2.95 6.12 -9.41
N PHE A 370 1.69 5.78 -9.27
CA PHE A 370 0.82 5.36 -10.36
C PHE A 370 -0.47 6.18 -10.37
N LEU A 371 -0.99 6.48 -11.56
CA LEU A 371 -2.34 7.02 -11.74
C LEU A 371 -3.27 5.92 -12.26
N LEU A 372 -4.41 5.80 -11.60
CA LEU A 372 -5.45 4.86 -12.03
C LEU A 372 -6.18 5.41 -13.25
N ARG A 373 -6.94 4.54 -13.94
CA ARG A 373 -7.73 4.94 -15.09
C ARG A 373 -8.74 6.03 -14.71
N PHE A 374 -8.76 7.10 -15.49
CA PHE A 374 -9.70 8.20 -15.28
C PHE A 374 -11.09 7.87 -15.83
N SER A 375 -12.11 8.21 -15.08
CA SER A 375 -13.50 8.22 -15.57
C SER A 375 -13.65 9.29 -16.64
N ALA A 376 -14.24 8.96 -17.77
CA ALA A 376 -14.42 9.88 -18.89
C ALA A 376 -15.59 10.86 -18.70
N LEU A 377 -16.43 10.69 -17.67
CA LEU A 377 -17.62 11.51 -17.47
C LEU A 377 -17.31 13.02 -17.39
N PHE A 378 -16.22 13.38 -16.72
CA PHE A 378 -15.89 14.79 -16.54
C PHE A 378 -15.58 15.53 -17.84
N ALA A 379 -15.03 14.80 -18.84
CA ALA A 379 -14.50 15.39 -20.06
C ALA A 379 -15.61 15.92 -21.01
N GLU A 380 -16.82 15.39 -20.92
CA GLU A 380 -17.96 15.78 -21.77
C GLU A 380 -18.83 16.88 -21.15
N LEU A 381 -18.52 17.33 -19.94
CA LEU A 381 -19.38 18.22 -19.19
C LEU A 381 -19.03 19.70 -19.38
N THR A 382 -17.78 19.99 -19.70
CA THR A 382 -17.26 21.35 -19.91
C THR A 382 -15.91 21.32 -20.64
N ASP A 383 -15.63 22.39 -21.39
CA ASP A 383 -14.30 22.63 -21.98
C ASP A 383 -13.36 23.40 -21.04
N ARG A 384 -13.89 23.94 -19.94
CA ARG A 384 -13.11 24.71 -18.96
C ARG A 384 -12.48 23.75 -17.94
N ILE A 385 -11.58 22.89 -18.40
CA ILE A 385 -10.89 21.88 -17.59
C ILE A 385 -9.51 22.39 -17.20
N VAL A 386 -9.23 22.44 -15.90
CA VAL A 386 -7.91 22.75 -15.36
C VAL A 386 -7.35 21.53 -14.63
N PRO A 387 -6.35 20.86 -15.17
CA PRO A 387 -5.69 19.75 -14.51
C PRO A 387 -4.84 20.25 -13.33
N VAL A 388 -4.91 19.56 -12.18
CA VAL A 388 -4.14 19.86 -10.99
C VAL A 388 -3.44 18.61 -10.49
N ALA A 389 -2.11 18.62 -10.55
CA ALA A 389 -1.30 17.52 -10.03
C ALA A 389 -1.11 17.71 -8.52
N MET A 390 -1.72 16.83 -7.74
CA MET A 390 -1.63 16.84 -6.29
C MET A 390 -0.82 15.66 -5.80
N ASN A 391 0.09 15.92 -4.86
CA ASN A 391 0.87 14.89 -4.20
C ASN A 391 1.11 15.29 -2.73
N TYR A 392 1.45 14.29 -1.89
CA TYR A 392 1.81 14.56 -0.51
C TYR A 392 3.00 13.72 -0.07
N ARG A 393 3.73 14.21 0.94
CA ARG A 393 4.81 13.48 1.60
C ARG A 393 4.59 13.49 3.10
N VAL A 394 4.72 12.32 3.69
CA VAL A 394 4.56 12.08 5.13
C VAL A 394 5.69 11.20 5.65
N GLY A 395 6.00 11.31 6.93
CA GLY A 395 7.14 10.62 7.54
C GLY A 395 6.79 9.34 8.30
N PHE A 396 5.67 9.34 9.04
CA PHE A 396 5.31 8.24 9.94
C PHE A 396 4.08 7.48 9.47
N PHE A 397 3.00 8.20 9.12
CA PHE A 397 1.70 7.60 8.88
C PHE A 397 1.14 7.97 7.52
N HIS A 398 0.67 6.99 6.78
CA HIS A 398 -0.07 7.21 5.55
C HIS A 398 -1.44 7.83 5.83
N ALA A 399 -1.82 8.76 4.97
CA ALA A 399 -3.04 9.55 5.06
C ALA A 399 -4.29 8.83 4.54
N THR A 400 -4.17 7.61 4.05
CA THR A 400 -5.30 6.89 3.42
C THR A 400 -5.19 5.39 3.64
N THR A 401 -6.32 4.70 3.69
CA THR A 401 -6.39 3.24 3.79
C THR A 401 -7.57 2.71 2.98
N ALA A 402 -7.44 1.48 2.48
CA ALA A 402 -8.53 0.76 1.84
C ALA A 402 -9.25 -0.17 2.83
N ARG A 403 -8.53 -0.75 3.80
CA ARG A 403 -9.05 -1.76 4.73
C ARG A 403 -9.60 -1.18 6.03
N GLY A 404 -8.99 -0.11 6.53
CA GLY A 404 -9.37 0.46 7.82
C GLY A 404 -10.52 1.47 7.74
N TRP A 405 -10.86 2.04 8.89
CA TRP A 405 -11.86 3.09 8.98
C TRP A 405 -11.33 4.40 8.36
N LYS A 406 -11.93 4.80 7.25
CA LYS A 406 -11.53 5.99 6.49
C LYS A 406 -11.71 7.31 7.24
N GLY A 407 -12.58 7.35 8.24
CA GLY A 407 -12.75 8.51 9.11
C GLY A 407 -11.48 8.88 9.88
N LEU A 408 -10.55 7.93 10.07
CA LEU A 408 -9.25 8.18 10.69
C LEU A 408 -8.20 8.74 9.71
N ASP A 409 -8.45 8.76 8.42
CA ASP A 409 -7.49 9.19 7.41
C ASP A 409 -6.97 10.62 7.66
N PRO A 410 -7.83 11.63 7.92
CA PRO A 410 -7.36 12.97 8.28
C PRO A 410 -6.53 12.98 9.57
N ILE A 411 -6.92 12.19 10.58
CA ILE A 411 -6.20 12.12 11.86
C ILE A 411 -4.78 11.63 11.62
N PHE A 412 -4.60 10.50 10.91
CA PHE A 412 -3.28 9.97 10.59
C PHE A 412 -2.45 10.93 9.73
N PHE A 413 -3.08 11.66 8.81
CA PHE A 413 -2.38 12.70 8.05
C PHE A 413 -1.84 13.79 8.99
N PHE A 414 -2.69 14.35 9.84
CA PHE A 414 -2.33 15.44 10.72
C PHE A 414 -1.47 15.02 11.93
N MET A 415 -1.37 13.72 12.25
CA MET A 415 -0.42 13.18 13.23
C MET A 415 1.03 13.28 12.77
N ASN A 416 1.30 13.41 11.47
CA ASN A 416 2.68 13.51 10.99
C ASN A 416 3.33 14.81 11.47
N PRO A 417 4.61 14.80 11.92
CA PRO A 417 5.27 16.01 12.41
C PRO A 417 5.37 17.09 11.32
N ARG A 418 5.73 16.71 10.10
CA ARG A 418 5.94 17.61 8.96
C ARG A 418 5.26 17.05 7.70
N PRO A 419 3.92 17.10 7.60
CA PRO A 419 3.25 16.72 6.36
C PRO A 419 3.47 17.81 5.30
N VAL A 420 3.84 17.41 4.10
CA VAL A 420 4.04 18.30 2.95
C VAL A 420 2.97 17.97 1.91
N TYR A 421 2.32 19.00 1.40
CA TYR A 421 1.41 18.89 0.27
C TYR A 421 1.97 19.67 -0.94
N GLU A 422 1.98 19.05 -2.11
CA GLU A 422 2.41 19.66 -3.36
C GLU A 422 1.22 19.80 -4.29
N VAL A 423 0.94 21.02 -4.74
CA VAL A 423 -0.15 21.37 -5.64
C VAL A 423 0.44 22.06 -6.86
N THR A 424 0.35 21.41 -8.02
CA THR A 424 0.84 21.96 -9.28
C THR A 424 -0.33 22.22 -10.22
N PHE A 425 -0.60 23.49 -10.50
CA PHE A 425 -1.59 23.89 -11.50
C PHE A 425 -1.01 23.80 -12.91
N LEU A 426 -1.70 23.07 -13.79
CA LEU A 426 -1.43 23.14 -15.22
C LEU A 426 -2.32 24.20 -15.86
N ASN A 427 -2.00 24.57 -17.09
CA ASN A 427 -2.86 25.47 -17.86
C ASN A 427 -4.21 24.83 -18.16
N GLN A 428 -5.26 25.64 -18.26
CA GLN A 428 -6.56 25.19 -18.76
C GLN A 428 -6.36 24.50 -20.12
N LEU A 429 -7.06 23.40 -20.35
CA LEU A 429 -7.01 22.72 -21.65
C LEU A 429 -7.42 23.66 -22.76
N PRO A 430 -6.65 23.70 -23.88
CA PRO A 430 -7.08 24.40 -25.08
C PRO A 430 -8.31 23.67 -25.68
N VAL A 431 -9.18 24.39 -26.37
CA VAL A 431 -10.43 23.86 -26.93
C VAL A 431 -10.16 22.65 -27.84
N GLU A 432 -9.03 22.67 -28.56
CA GLU A 432 -8.58 21.61 -29.47
C GLU A 432 -8.28 20.29 -28.72
N ALA A 433 -8.10 20.34 -27.41
CA ALA A 433 -7.86 19.19 -26.56
C ALA A 433 -9.12 18.72 -25.81
N THR A 434 -10.27 19.33 -26.06
CA THR A 434 -11.57 19.00 -25.41
C THR A 434 -12.55 18.28 -26.34
N CYS A 435 -13.69 17.89 -25.81
CA CYS A 435 -14.73 17.22 -26.59
C CYS A 435 -15.37 18.13 -27.65
N SER A 436 -15.36 19.44 -27.47
CA SER A 436 -15.90 20.42 -28.46
C SER A 436 -15.13 20.41 -29.78
N SER A 437 -13.91 19.93 -29.81
CA SER A 437 -13.15 19.73 -31.05
C SER A 437 -13.38 18.38 -31.71
N GLY A 438 -14.37 17.59 -31.25
CA GLY A 438 -14.70 16.25 -31.78
C GLY A 438 -13.89 15.11 -31.17
N LYS A 439 -13.09 15.35 -30.11
CA LYS A 439 -12.40 14.28 -29.40
C LYS A 439 -13.35 13.47 -28.55
N SER A 440 -13.11 12.16 -28.45
CA SER A 440 -13.90 11.32 -27.56
C SER A 440 -13.64 11.68 -26.08
N PRO A 441 -14.63 11.54 -25.18
CA PRO A 441 -14.42 11.75 -23.74
C PRO A 441 -13.32 10.90 -23.16
N HIS A 442 -13.10 9.69 -23.71
CA HIS A 442 -12.01 8.81 -23.28
C HIS A 442 -10.64 9.33 -23.70
N ASP A 443 -10.50 9.90 -24.89
CA ASP A 443 -9.23 10.48 -25.35
C ASP A 443 -8.86 11.68 -24.51
N VAL A 444 -9.83 12.55 -24.20
CA VAL A 444 -9.61 13.70 -23.30
C VAL A 444 -9.21 13.22 -21.90
N ALA A 445 -9.91 12.24 -21.35
CA ALA A 445 -9.58 11.70 -20.03
C ALA A 445 -8.18 11.08 -19.97
N ASN A 446 -7.81 10.30 -20.99
CA ASN A 446 -6.48 9.70 -21.12
C ASN A 446 -5.39 10.77 -21.34
N TYR A 447 -5.70 11.83 -22.07
CA TYR A 447 -4.77 12.95 -22.24
C TYR A 447 -4.51 13.65 -20.91
N VAL A 448 -5.57 13.97 -20.14
CA VAL A 448 -5.43 14.59 -18.81
C VAL A 448 -4.68 13.67 -17.84
N GLN A 449 -4.94 12.36 -17.87
CA GLN A 449 -4.19 11.40 -17.04
C GLN A 449 -2.69 11.44 -17.36
N ARG A 450 -2.32 11.43 -18.64
CA ARG A 450 -0.90 11.44 -19.08
C ARG A 450 -0.18 12.72 -18.70
N ILE A 451 -0.78 13.91 -18.87
CA ILE A 451 -0.12 15.17 -18.51
C ILE A 451 0.05 15.31 -16.99
N LEU A 452 -0.91 14.82 -16.19
CA LEU A 452 -0.79 14.76 -14.74
C LEU A 452 0.28 13.75 -14.28
N ALA A 453 0.34 12.59 -14.91
CA ALA A 453 1.36 11.58 -14.66
C ALA A 453 2.77 12.13 -14.98
N ALA A 454 2.94 12.74 -16.15
CA ALA A 454 4.20 13.36 -16.54
C ALA A 454 4.64 14.47 -15.58
N THR A 455 3.69 15.28 -15.09
CA THR A 455 3.97 16.35 -14.10
C THR A 455 4.47 15.79 -12.77
N LEU A 456 3.98 14.63 -12.35
CA LEU A 456 4.36 13.98 -11.09
C LEU A 456 5.52 13.00 -11.22
N GLY A 457 5.91 12.61 -12.43
CA GLY A 457 6.85 11.52 -12.69
C GLY A 457 6.23 10.15 -12.36
N PHE A 458 4.93 9.99 -12.57
CA PHE A 458 4.17 8.77 -12.30
C PHE A 458 3.86 7.99 -13.57
N GLU A 459 3.54 6.72 -13.42
CA GLU A 459 3.10 5.86 -14.52
C GLU A 459 1.57 5.81 -14.61
N CYS A 460 1.04 5.83 -15.85
CA CYS A 460 -0.37 5.62 -16.10
C CYS A 460 -0.70 4.14 -16.09
N THR A 461 -1.82 3.78 -15.48
CA THR A 461 -2.34 2.41 -15.47
C THR A 461 -3.78 2.36 -15.97
N ASN A 462 -4.21 1.17 -16.39
CA ASN A 462 -5.61 0.89 -16.73
C ASN A 462 -6.42 0.34 -15.54
N PHE A 463 -5.79 0.22 -14.38
CA PHE A 463 -6.46 -0.27 -13.19
C PHE A 463 -7.53 0.70 -12.70
N THR A 464 -8.56 0.11 -12.09
CA THR A 464 -9.72 0.82 -11.58
C THR A 464 -9.81 0.71 -10.06
N ARG A 465 -10.77 1.43 -9.48
CA ARG A 465 -11.12 1.27 -8.07
C ARG A 465 -11.45 -0.18 -7.70
N LYS A 466 -12.14 -0.94 -8.58
CA LYS A 466 -12.49 -2.34 -8.30
C LYS A 466 -11.23 -3.20 -8.17
N ASP A 467 -10.26 -3.01 -9.04
CA ASP A 467 -8.99 -3.75 -9.02
C ASP A 467 -8.24 -3.47 -7.71
N LYS A 468 -8.16 -2.19 -7.31
CA LYS A 468 -7.55 -1.82 -6.03
C LYS A 468 -8.20 -2.54 -4.84
N TYR A 469 -9.54 -2.53 -4.75
CA TYR A 469 -10.22 -3.15 -3.61
C TYR A 469 -10.14 -4.67 -3.64
N ARG A 470 -10.14 -5.27 -4.83
CA ARG A 470 -9.93 -6.72 -4.99
C ARG A 470 -8.57 -7.13 -4.43
N VAL A 471 -7.52 -6.39 -4.77
CA VAL A 471 -6.17 -6.66 -4.30
C VAL A 471 -6.02 -6.37 -2.80
N LEU A 472 -6.48 -5.22 -2.31
CA LEU A 472 -6.21 -4.80 -0.93
C LEU A 472 -7.19 -5.36 0.09
N ALA A 473 -8.46 -5.49 -0.26
CA ALA A 473 -9.54 -5.83 0.66
C ALA A 473 -10.27 -7.13 0.32
N GLY A 474 -9.94 -7.79 -0.80
CA GLY A 474 -10.59 -9.02 -1.24
C GLY A 474 -12.05 -8.84 -1.67
N ASN A 475 -12.49 -7.60 -1.95
CA ASN A 475 -13.85 -7.28 -2.39
C ASN A 475 -13.80 -6.25 -3.53
N ASP A 476 -14.96 -5.89 -4.11
CA ASP A 476 -15.03 -4.90 -5.20
C ASP A 476 -15.14 -3.45 -4.72
N GLY A 477 -15.02 -3.22 -3.42
CA GLY A 477 -15.17 -1.90 -2.79
C GLY A 477 -16.59 -1.33 -2.85
N THR A 478 -17.59 -2.11 -3.23
CA THR A 478 -18.98 -1.71 -3.07
C THR A 478 -19.29 -1.69 -1.58
N VAL A 479 -19.45 -0.50 -1.03
CA VAL A 479 -19.91 -0.33 0.35
C VAL A 479 -21.39 -0.72 0.35
N SER A 480 -21.71 -1.93 0.79
CA SER A 480 -23.04 -2.17 1.32
C SER A 480 -23.19 -1.23 2.52
N TYR A 481 -24.20 -0.41 2.51
CA TYR A 481 -24.56 0.43 3.66
C TYR A 481 -25.08 -0.44 4.83
N LEU A 482 -24.22 -1.26 5.36
CA LEU A 482 -24.40 -1.74 6.71
C LEU A 482 -24.17 -0.51 7.59
N SER A 483 -25.23 -0.04 8.22
CA SER A 483 -25.16 1.11 9.10
C SER A 483 -24.13 0.82 10.20
N PHE A 484 -23.58 1.86 10.82
CA PHE A 484 -22.71 1.71 12.00
C PHE A 484 -23.40 0.84 13.07
N LEU A 485 -24.73 0.90 13.17
CA LEU A 485 -25.56 0.05 14.03
C LEU A 485 -25.52 -1.44 13.62
N ASP A 486 -25.44 -1.75 12.33
CA ASP A 486 -25.33 -3.15 11.88
C ASP A 486 -23.91 -3.71 12.10
N GLN A 487 -22.89 -2.85 12.02
CA GLN A 487 -21.53 -3.21 12.40
C GLN A 487 -21.41 -3.42 13.91
N LEU A 488 -22.03 -2.57 14.73
CA LEU A 488 -22.13 -2.73 16.19
C LEU A 488 -22.93 -4.00 16.54
N LYS A 489 -24.06 -4.25 15.90
CA LYS A 489 -24.82 -5.49 16.08
C LYS A 489 -23.99 -6.73 15.74
N LYS A 490 -23.21 -6.69 14.68
CA LYS A 490 -22.31 -7.79 14.29
C LYS A 490 -21.17 -8.00 15.31
N VAL A 491 -20.64 -6.91 15.88
CA VAL A 491 -19.67 -6.99 16.97
C VAL A 491 -20.32 -7.55 18.25
N VAL A 492 -21.48 -7.02 18.64
CA VAL A 492 -22.20 -7.47 19.82
C VAL A 492 -22.62 -8.95 19.70
N SER A 493 -23.13 -9.38 18.53
CA SER A 493 -23.49 -10.78 18.30
C SER A 493 -22.27 -11.73 18.29
N THR A 494 -21.08 -11.22 18.06
CA THR A 494 -19.83 -11.99 18.18
C THR A 494 -19.47 -12.23 19.65
N PHE A 495 -19.92 -11.37 20.56
CA PHE A 495 -19.69 -11.48 22.01
C PHE A 495 -20.87 -12.09 22.80
N GLU A 496 -22.07 -12.21 22.21
CA GLU A 496 -23.23 -12.86 22.85
C GLU A 496 -22.97 -14.29 23.36
N PRO A 497 -22.19 -15.16 22.68
CA PRO A 497 -21.90 -16.50 23.19
C PRO A 497 -21.01 -16.51 24.45
N PHE A 498 -20.48 -15.40 24.89
CA PHE A 498 -19.61 -15.29 26.08
C PHE A 498 -20.30 -14.63 27.27
N LEU A 499 -21.59 -14.26 27.14
CA LEU A 499 -22.40 -13.62 28.17
C LEU A 499 -23.49 -14.52 28.75
N HIS A 500 -23.52 -15.82 28.39
CA HIS A 500 -24.39 -16.86 28.95
C HIS A 500 -23.60 -18.04 29.46
#